data_83f94d50e08887bea023adc5feed1910
#
_entry.id   83f94d50e08887bea023adc5feed1910
#
_cell.length_a   1.000
_cell.length_b   1.000
_cell.length_c   1.000
_cell.angle_alpha   90.00
_cell.angle_beta   90.00
_cell.angle_gamma   90.00
#
_symmetry.space_group_name_H-M   'P 1'
#
loop_
_entity.id
_entity.type
_entity.pdbx_description
1 polymer ?
#
loop_
_entity_poly.entity_id
_entity_poly.type
_entity_poly.pdbx_seq_one_letter_code
_entity_poly.pdbx_strand_id
1 'polypeptide(L)'
;MNIFKPFLLSAIALSSAFITLEPAKSQKRIEVTPLIQSTKGLSGKKISFPRWKQAELRLLKVNIPAGLKTPLHVHPAPMVIYIQQGKLKHSRGETINYFGAGESFIESNNGSPHFVESVGKMPAVLIVGVSSAEGLPTTINK
;
A
#
# COMPACT_ATOMS: atom_id res chain seq x y z
N MET A 1 61.56 -0.96 -72.73
CA MET A 1 62.11 -1.70 -71.57
C MET A 1 61.26 -1.32 -70.40
N ASN A 2 60.18 -2.09 -70.17
CA ASN A 2 59.15 -1.79 -69.11
C ASN A 2 59.48 -2.61 -67.92
N ILE A 3 59.71 -1.93 -66.76
CA ILE A 3 59.99 -2.56 -65.50
C ILE A 3 58.65 -2.54 -64.69
N PHE A 4 58.00 -3.71 -64.57
CA PHE A 4 56.87 -3.93 -63.67
C PHE A 4 57.36 -4.02 -62.25
N LYS A 5 56.87 -3.15 -61.35
CA LYS A 5 57.00 -3.29 -59.92
C LYS A 5 55.77 -4.07 -59.33
N PRO A 6 55.96 -5.07 -58.51
CA PRO A 6 54.82 -5.72 -57.89
C PRO A 6 54.29 -4.88 -56.72
N PHE A 7 52.96 -4.71 -56.65
CA PHE A 7 52.25 -4.13 -55.54
C PHE A 7 52.12 -5.19 -54.46
N LEU A 8 52.65 -4.88 -53.27
CA LEU A 8 52.43 -5.68 -52.05
C LEU A 8 51.06 -5.31 -51.49
N LEU A 9 50.07 -6.25 -51.51
CA LEU A 9 48.83 -6.12 -50.78
C LEU A 9 49.08 -6.49 -49.30
N SER A 10 49.02 -5.48 -48.43
CA SER A 10 49.04 -5.69 -46.96
C SER A 10 47.63 -6.04 -46.50
N ALA A 11 47.41 -7.28 -46.05
CA ALA A 11 46.16 -7.72 -45.47
C ALA A 11 46.04 -7.19 -44.01
N ILE A 12 45.14 -6.26 -43.79
CA ILE A 12 44.79 -5.79 -42.45
C ILE A 12 43.79 -6.81 -41.84
N ALA A 13 44.26 -7.59 -40.87
CA ALA A 13 43.39 -8.46 -40.09
C ALA A 13 42.57 -7.64 -39.07
N LEU A 14 41.27 -7.49 -39.34
CA LEU A 14 40.33 -6.94 -38.35
C LEU A 14 40.11 -7.98 -37.24
N SER A 15 40.72 -7.76 -36.08
CA SER A 15 40.44 -8.51 -34.87
C SER A 15 39.13 -7.99 -34.26
N SER A 16 38.02 -8.72 -34.42
CA SER A 16 36.75 -8.44 -33.76
C SER A 16 36.84 -8.93 -32.29
N ALA A 17 37.10 -7.99 -31.37
CA ALA A 17 36.96 -8.25 -29.93
C ALA A 17 35.49 -8.42 -29.58
N PHE A 18 35.07 -9.64 -29.28
CA PHE A 18 33.76 -9.90 -28.69
C PHE A 18 33.80 -9.39 -27.26
N ILE A 19 33.14 -8.26 -26.97
CA ILE A 19 32.87 -7.78 -25.62
C ILE A 19 31.75 -8.63 -25.07
N THR A 20 32.06 -9.62 -24.22
CA THR A 20 31.08 -10.35 -23.45
C THR A 20 30.58 -9.41 -22.34
N LEU A 21 29.36 -8.86 -22.50
CA LEU A 21 28.66 -8.16 -21.42
C LEU A 21 28.30 -9.21 -20.35
N GLU A 22 29.05 -9.22 -19.28
CA GLU A 22 28.67 -9.96 -18.05
C GLU A 22 27.33 -9.40 -17.54
N PRO A 23 26.33 -10.27 -17.19
CA PRO A 23 25.09 -9.78 -16.61
C PRO A 23 25.38 -9.07 -15.29
N ALA A 24 24.95 -7.81 -15.20
CA ALA A 24 25.12 -7.01 -13.98
C ALA A 24 24.52 -7.78 -12.78
N LYS A 25 25.37 -8.15 -11.81
CA LYS A 25 24.93 -8.77 -10.57
C LYS A 25 23.93 -7.82 -9.90
N SER A 26 22.65 -8.24 -9.83
CA SER A 26 21.62 -7.50 -9.10
C SER A 26 22.09 -7.32 -7.66
N GLN A 27 22.40 -6.08 -7.30
CA GLN A 27 22.82 -5.73 -5.95
C GLN A 27 21.60 -5.83 -5.03
N LYS A 28 21.62 -6.75 -4.07
CA LYS A 28 20.56 -6.87 -3.05
C LYS A 28 20.48 -5.55 -2.29
N ARG A 29 19.34 -4.87 -2.35
CA ARG A 29 19.08 -3.62 -1.66
C ARG A 29 17.75 -3.70 -0.91
N ILE A 30 17.63 -2.91 0.15
CA ILE A 30 16.35 -2.74 0.85
C ILE A 30 15.45 -1.88 -0.05
N GLU A 31 14.26 -2.40 -0.34
CA GLU A 31 13.22 -1.68 -1.09
C GLU A 31 12.12 -1.25 -0.13
N VAL A 32 11.66 -0.01 -0.26
CA VAL A 32 10.57 0.54 0.54
C VAL A 32 9.49 1.01 -0.41
N THR A 33 8.32 0.37 -0.31
CA THR A 33 7.15 0.72 -1.10
C THR A 33 6.05 1.24 -0.18
N PRO A 34 5.64 2.51 -0.28
CA PRO A 34 4.49 3.02 0.46
C PRO A 34 3.21 2.29 0.03
N LEU A 35 2.50 1.67 0.97
CA LEU A 35 1.20 1.05 0.70
C LEU A 35 0.08 2.08 0.67
N ILE A 36 0.20 3.13 1.50
CA ILE A 36 -0.70 4.28 1.49
C ILE A 36 -0.03 5.49 2.12
N GLN A 37 -0.31 6.68 1.58
CA GLN A 37 0.11 7.97 2.15
C GLN A 37 -0.95 9.02 1.85
N SER A 38 -1.52 9.67 2.87
CA SER A 38 -2.52 10.72 2.69
C SER A 38 -2.60 11.64 3.91
N THR A 39 -3.02 12.87 3.69
CA THR A 39 -3.39 13.84 4.74
C THR A 39 -4.90 13.86 5.00
N LYS A 40 -5.67 13.06 4.25
CA LYS A 40 -7.11 12.94 4.36
C LYS A 40 -7.51 11.48 4.51
N GLY A 41 -8.57 11.23 5.25
CA GLY A 41 -9.22 9.93 5.30
C GLY A 41 -10.11 9.67 4.08
N LEU A 42 -10.67 8.46 3.98
CA LEU A 42 -11.57 8.01 2.91
C LEU A 42 -12.81 8.92 2.73
N SER A 43 -13.25 9.57 3.80
CA SER A 43 -14.34 10.58 3.75
C SER A 43 -13.96 11.92 3.12
N GLY A 44 -12.72 12.11 2.68
CA GLY A 44 -12.17 13.39 2.21
C GLY A 44 -11.83 14.39 3.32
N LYS A 45 -12.14 14.09 4.58
CA LYS A 45 -11.84 14.95 5.73
C LYS A 45 -10.35 14.90 6.10
N LYS A 46 -9.78 16.04 6.51
CA LYS A 46 -8.40 16.11 6.99
C LYS A 46 -8.21 15.23 8.22
N ILE A 47 -7.06 14.61 8.32
CA ILE A 47 -6.64 13.85 9.49
C ILE A 47 -6.26 14.84 10.59
N SER A 48 -6.70 14.59 11.83
CA SER A 48 -6.23 15.29 13.01
C SER A 48 -5.96 14.30 14.14
N PHE A 49 -5.03 14.64 15.03
CA PHE A 49 -4.65 13.78 16.15
C PHE A 49 -5.24 14.32 17.45
N PRO A 50 -5.71 13.44 18.35
CA PRO A 50 -6.07 13.84 19.71
C PRO A 50 -4.86 14.46 20.42
N ARG A 51 -5.03 15.64 21.04
CA ARG A 51 -3.91 16.39 21.66
C ARG A 51 -4.04 16.61 23.15
N TRP A 52 -5.16 16.24 23.78
CA TRP A 52 -5.48 16.55 25.17
C TRP A 52 -5.13 15.46 26.19
N LYS A 53 -4.58 14.33 25.71
CA LYS A 53 -4.19 13.18 26.54
C LYS A 53 -2.88 12.59 26.07
N GLN A 54 -2.32 11.69 26.88
CA GLN A 54 -1.15 10.91 26.50
C GLN A 54 -1.42 10.19 25.16
N ALA A 55 -0.49 10.33 24.21
CA ALA A 55 -0.58 9.66 22.91
C ALA A 55 -0.51 8.15 23.10
N GLU A 56 -1.33 7.43 22.35
CA GLU A 56 -1.39 5.97 22.34
C GLU A 56 -1.40 5.46 20.90
N LEU A 57 -0.55 4.49 20.62
CA LEU A 57 -0.55 3.76 19.34
C LEU A 57 -1.12 2.36 19.58
N ARG A 58 -2.03 1.95 18.71
CA ARG A 58 -2.60 0.59 18.71
C ARG A 58 -2.36 -0.07 17.37
N LEU A 59 -2.02 -1.35 17.40
CA LEU A 59 -2.06 -2.23 16.26
C LEU A 59 -3.05 -3.34 16.53
N LEU A 60 -4.11 -3.41 15.72
CA LEU A 60 -5.21 -4.35 15.93
C LEU A 60 -5.30 -5.30 14.74
N LYS A 61 -5.64 -6.55 15.02
CA LYS A 61 -6.10 -7.50 14.02
C LYS A 61 -7.60 -7.66 14.18
N VAL A 62 -8.35 -7.29 13.14
CA VAL A 62 -9.81 -7.39 13.11
C VAL A 62 -10.20 -8.50 12.14
N ASN A 63 -10.99 -9.46 12.60
CA ASN A 63 -11.53 -10.54 11.79
C ASN A 63 -13.05 -10.35 11.66
N ILE A 64 -13.53 -10.12 10.45
CA ILE A 64 -14.96 -10.01 10.13
C ILE A 64 -15.36 -11.27 9.37
N PRO A 65 -16.12 -12.19 9.98
CA PRO A 65 -16.61 -13.39 9.32
C PRO A 65 -17.33 -13.08 8.01
N ALA A 66 -17.28 -14.00 7.06
CA ALA A 66 -17.92 -13.83 5.76
C ALA A 66 -19.43 -13.52 5.91
N GLY A 67 -19.90 -12.49 5.20
CA GLY A 67 -21.28 -12.02 5.25
C GLY A 67 -21.65 -11.18 6.46
N LEU A 68 -20.76 -11.01 7.45
CA LEU A 68 -21.02 -10.13 8.59
C LEU A 68 -20.61 -8.68 8.32
N LYS A 69 -21.30 -7.75 8.98
CA LYS A 69 -21.01 -6.32 8.96
C LYS A 69 -20.91 -5.77 10.37
N THR A 70 -20.13 -4.71 10.54
CA THR A 70 -20.04 -3.96 11.79
C THR A 70 -21.33 -3.15 12.02
N PRO A 71 -21.65 -2.78 13.28
CA PRO A 71 -22.61 -1.72 13.54
C PRO A 71 -22.22 -0.43 12.84
N LEU A 72 -23.17 0.50 12.66
CA LEU A 72 -22.89 1.87 12.21
C LEU A 72 -22.05 2.57 13.28
N HIS A 73 -20.90 3.16 12.91
CA HIS A 73 -19.96 3.73 13.88
C HIS A 73 -19.15 4.88 13.30
N VAL A 74 -18.43 5.58 14.17
CA VAL A 74 -17.41 6.59 13.87
C VAL A 74 -16.13 6.27 14.63
N HIS A 75 -15.03 6.91 14.24
CA HIS A 75 -13.74 6.81 14.93
C HIS A 75 -13.37 8.13 15.61
N PRO A 76 -13.02 8.14 16.91
CA PRO A 76 -12.53 9.34 17.59
C PRO A 76 -11.05 9.64 17.31
N ALA A 77 -10.33 8.71 16.69
CA ALA A 77 -8.93 8.84 16.32
C ALA A 77 -8.69 8.35 14.88
N PRO A 78 -7.71 8.92 14.17
CA PRO A 78 -7.40 8.48 12.82
C PRO A 78 -6.74 7.11 12.82
N MET A 79 -6.97 6.35 11.75
CA MET A 79 -6.41 5.03 11.58
C MET A 79 -6.07 4.69 10.14
N VAL A 80 -5.05 3.85 9.98
CA VAL A 80 -4.67 3.20 8.73
C VAL A 80 -5.16 1.77 8.75
N ILE A 81 -5.82 1.34 7.69
CA ILE A 81 -6.33 -0.01 7.53
C ILE A 81 -5.65 -0.68 6.35
N TYR A 82 -5.13 -1.89 6.56
CA TYR A 82 -4.61 -2.77 5.53
C TYR A 82 -5.44 -4.05 5.49
N ILE A 83 -5.88 -4.45 4.32
CA ILE A 83 -6.62 -5.70 4.13
C ILE A 83 -5.62 -6.84 3.95
N GLN A 84 -5.47 -7.67 4.97
CA GLN A 84 -4.61 -8.83 4.94
C GLN A 84 -5.21 -9.98 4.14
N GLN A 85 -6.55 -10.13 4.21
CA GLN A 85 -7.28 -11.22 3.57
C GLN A 85 -8.72 -10.83 3.29
N GLY A 86 -9.33 -11.47 2.29
CA GLY A 86 -10.75 -11.36 1.99
C GLY A 86 -11.09 -10.10 1.18
N LYS A 87 -12.37 -9.74 1.20
CA LYS A 87 -12.92 -8.58 0.51
C LYS A 87 -13.84 -7.81 1.44
N LEU A 88 -13.60 -6.53 1.55
CA LEU A 88 -14.33 -5.60 2.41
C LEU A 88 -15.16 -4.64 1.54
N LYS A 89 -16.40 -4.43 1.93
CA LYS A 89 -17.25 -3.33 1.46
C LYS A 89 -17.32 -2.30 2.58
N HIS A 90 -17.01 -1.05 2.26
CA HIS A 90 -17.14 0.10 3.15
C HIS A 90 -18.29 0.97 2.67
N SER A 91 -19.25 1.26 3.54
CA SER A 91 -20.45 2.04 3.23
C SER A 91 -20.57 3.25 4.14
N ARG A 92 -20.64 4.45 3.55
CA ARG A 92 -20.77 5.74 4.23
C ARG A 92 -21.83 6.59 3.52
N GLY A 93 -23.03 6.65 4.07
CA GLY A 93 -24.17 7.20 3.35
C GLY A 93 -24.36 6.45 2.02
N GLU A 94 -24.44 7.19 0.93
CA GLU A 94 -24.55 6.61 -0.43
C GLU A 94 -23.23 6.17 -1.05
N THR A 95 -22.10 6.54 -0.42
CA THR A 95 -20.77 6.19 -0.93
C THR A 95 -20.41 4.77 -0.54
N ILE A 96 -20.08 3.94 -1.53
CA ILE A 96 -19.65 2.55 -1.34
C ILE A 96 -18.26 2.39 -1.96
N ASN A 97 -17.35 1.82 -1.19
CA ASN A 97 -16.01 1.44 -1.65
C ASN A 97 -15.78 -0.04 -1.38
N TYR A 98 -14.97 -0.69 -2.21
CA TYR A 98 -14.56 -2.08 -2.04
C TYR A 98 -13.05 -2.15 -1.93
N PHE A 99 -12.57 -3.00 -1.03
CA PHE A 99 -11.14 -3.24 -0.81
C PHE A 99 -10.87 -4.74 -0.78
N GLY A 100 -9.85 -5.19 -1.49
CA GLY A 100 -9.36 -6.57 -1.50
C GLY A 100 -8.06 -6.72 -0.71
N ALA A 101 -7.60 -7.95 -0.57
CA ALA A 101 -6.31 -8.25 0.06
C ALA A 101 -5.16 -7.47 -0.63
N GLY A 102 -4.27 -6.88 0.16
CA GLY A 102 -3.18 -6.01 -0.30
C GLY A 102 -3.54 -4.52 -0.39
N GLU A 103 -4.81 -4.15 -0.38
CA GLU A 103 -5.26 -2.76 -0.44
C GLU A 103 -5.33 -2.11 0.94
N SER A 104 -5.27 -0.78 0.95
CA SER A 104 -5.28 0.03 2.17
C SER A 104 -6.16 1.26 2.03
N PHE A 105 -6.68 1.73 3.16
CA PHE A 105 -7.36 3.02 3.25
C PHE A 105 -7.12 3.68 4.62
N ILE A 106 -7.47 4.96 4.72
CA ILE A 106 -7.32 5.74 5.96
C ILE A 106 -8.70 6.22 6.39
N GLU A 107 -9.02 6.03 7.69
CA GLU A 107 -10.14 6.67 8.32
C GLU A 107 -9.71 7.91 9.11
N SER A 108 -10.40 9.01 8.89
CA SER A 108 -10.23 10.24 9.67
C SER A 108 -11.12 10.21 10.93
N ASN A 109 -10.68 10.88 11.98
CA ASN A 109 -11.43 10.98 13.24
C ASN A 109 -12.64 11.95 13.19
N ASN A 110 -12.93 12.54 12.06
CA ASN A 110 -14.05 13.47 11.85
C ASN A 110 -14.92 13.06 10.64
N GLY A 111 -14.86 11.79 10.26
CA GLY A 111 -15.72 11.21 9.24
C GLY A 111 -17.15 11.02 9.74
N SER A 112 -18.12 11.05 8.80
CA SER A 112 -19.51 10.67 9.09
C SER A 112 -19.62 9.18 9.41
N PRO A 113 -20.72 8.75 10.07
CA PRO A 113 -20.93 7.33 10.39
C PRO A 113 -20.85 6.41 9.18
N HIS A 114 -20.28 5.23 9.39
CA HIS A 114 -20.11 4.21 8.37
C HIS A 114 -20.17 2.81 8.97
N PHE A 115 -20.25 1.81 8.13
CA PHE A 115 -20.05 0.41 8.48
C PHE A 115 -19.20 -0.29 7.43
N VAL A 116 -18.57 -1.39 7.82
CA VAL A 116 -17.85 -2.28 6.91
C VAL A 116 -18.46 -3.68 6.95
N GLU A 117 -18.40 -4.37 5.81
CA GLU A 117 -18.99 -5.68 5.60
C GLU A 117 -17.99 -6.60 4.89
N SER A 118 -17.85 -7.83 5.37
CA SER A 118 -17.09 -8.86 4.68
C SER A 118 -17.91 -9.44 3.54
N VAL A 119 -17.53 -9.13 2.28
CA VAL A 119 -18.29 -9.50 1.07
C VAL A 119 -17.53 -10.53 0.25
N GLY A 120 -17.53 -11.73 0.65
CA GLY A 120 -16.85 -12.82 -0.05
C GLY A 120 -17.13 -14.14 0.63
N LYS A 121 -16.54 -15.21 0.12
CA LYS A 121 -16.65 -16.55 0.72
C LYS A 121 -15.73 -16.73 1.93
N MET A 122 -14.72 -15.87 2.07
CA MET A 122 -13.74 -15.91 3.16
C MET A 122 -13.94 -14.71 4.09
N PRO A 123 -13.57 -14.83 5.39
CA PRO A 123 -13.52 -13.69 6.29
C PRO A 123 -12.64 -12.57 5.76
N ALA A 124 -13.01 -11.32 6.02
CA ALA A 124 -12.13 -10.18 5.83
C ALA A 124 -11.26 -10.02 7.08
N VAL A 125 -9.93 -10.06 6.92
CA VAL A 125 -8.96 -9.86 7.98
C VAL A 125 -8.23 -8.54 7.73
N LEU A 126 -8.33 -7.63 8.70
CA LEU A 126 -7.75 -6.30 8.64
C LEU A 126 -6.64 -6.15 9.67
N ILE A 127 -5.57 -5.47 9.30
CA ILE A 127 -4.57 -4.94 10.22
C ILE A 127 -4.82 -3.44 10.32
N VAL A 128 -5.05 -2.95 11.53
CA VAL A 128 -5.48 -1.57 11.78
C VAL A 128 -4.49 -0.88 12.74
N GLY A 129 -3.78 0.12 12.23
CA GLY A 129 -2.93 1.01 13.03
C GLY A 129 -3.71 2.24 13.43
N VAL A 130 -3.84 2.51 14.73
CA VAL A 130 -4.60 3.64 15.27
C VAL A 130 -3.66 4.62 15.97
N SER A 131 -3.70 5.90 15.59
CA SER A 131 -3.02 6.98 16.29
C SER A 131 -4.00 7.66 17.24
N SER A 132 -4.05 7.19 18.48
CA SER A 132 -5.06 7.51 19.49
C SER A 132 -4.51 8.35 20.65
N ALA A 133 -5.33 8.48 21.67
CA ALA A 133 -4.95 8.96 22.99
C ALA A 133 -5.53 8.04 24.06
N GLU A 134 -4.85 7.98 25.20
CA GLU A 134 -5.25 7.15 26.34
C GLU A 134 -6.74 7.30 26.69
N GLY A 135 -7.41 6.16 26.86
CA GLY A 135 -8.83 6.09 27.21
C GLY A 135 -9.82 6.40 26.08
N LEU A 136 -9.35 6.73 24.86
CA LEU A 136 -10.27 6.83 23.72
C LEU A 136 -10.65 5.44 23.20
N PRO A 137 -11.92 5.17 22.92
CA PRO A 137 -12.31 3.91 22.27
C PRO A 137 -11.84 3.90 20.81
N THR A 138 -11.72 2.72 20.22
CA THR A 138 -11.41 2.60 18.78
C THR A 138 -12.59 3.00 17.92
N THR A 139 -13.81 2.69 18.37
CA THR A 139 -15.08 2.97 17.69
C THR A 139 -16.11 3.52 18.65
N ILE A 140 -17.03 4.32 18.13
CA ILE A 140 -18.24 4.80 18.84
C ILE A 140 -19.44 4.42 17.98
N ASN A 141 -20.28 3.51 18.47
CA ASN A 141 -21.51 3.09 17.77
C ASN A 141 -22.53 4.24 17.69
N LYS A 142 -23.31 4.25 16.62
CA LYS A 142 -24.35 5.25 16.31
C LYS A 142 -25.70 4.59 16.15
#